data_38e9df437763fba4a501a0efd6d7275f
#
_entry.id   38e9df437763fba4a501a0efd6d7275f
#
_cell.length_a   1.000
_cell.length_b   1.000
_cell.length_c   1.000
_cell.angle_alpha   90.00
_cell.angle_beta   90.00
_cell.angle_gamma   90.00
#
_symmetry.space_group_name_H-M   'P 1'
#
loop_
_entity.id
_entity.type
_entity.pdbx_description
1 polymer ?
#
loop_
_entity_poly.entity_id
_entity_poly.type
_entity_poly.pdbx_seq_one_letter_code
_entity_poly.pdbx_strand_id
1 'polypeptide(L)'
;AIDTTAINEKWGKPTVVYGGGLNDQQIKETSKLLGIKDENTVTTTKATGEDLVKYLGAGEANTSVMISSVMVQKRNKGEGVKVHIATPKNITLVTSEQYANAAITAGVADAEIEVAAVSKVTGESALTGVYKAFEANGVVLDGKRTAVAQQELELTNQIAQEQSKEKGFDAAKLDQAMIDIKKSLAEIK
;
A
#
# COMPACT_ATOMS: atom_id res chain seq x y z
N ALA A 1 -10.49 8.17 6.50
CA ALA A 1 -9.54 7.64 7.48
C ALA A 1 -10.11 6.39 8.18
N ILE A 2 -9.23 5.52 8.62
CA ILE A 2 -9.63 4.29 9.31
C ILE A 2 -10.07 4.61 10.73
N ASP A 3 -11.25 4.11 11.13
CA ASP A 3 -11.73 4.20 12.50
C ASP A 3 -11.05 3.08 13.33
N THR A 4 -10.05 3.46 14.13
CA THR A 4 -9.30 2.51 14.94
C THR A 4 -10.10 2.01 16.16
N THR A 5 -11.25 2.60 16.47
CA THR A 5 -12.13 2.13 17.54
C THR A 5 -13.03 0.98 17.08
N ALA A 6 -13.23 0.84 15.77
CA ALA A 6 -14.02 -0.26 15.21
C ALA A 6 -13.12 -1.48 15.01
N ILE A 7 -13.53 -2.61 15.58
CA ILE A 7 -12.80 -3.87 15.49
C ILE A 7 -13.50 -4.77 14.47
N ASN A 8 -12.76 -5.20 13.45
CA ASN A 8 -13.23 -6.20 12.51
C ASN A 8 -13.06 -7.59 13.14
N GLU A 9 -14.13 -8.36 13.23
CA GLU A 9 -14.11 -9.69 13.85
C GLU A 9 -13.13 -10.65 13.18
N LYS A 10 -12.90 -10.48 11.87
CA LYS A 10 -12.02 -11.36 11.08
C LYS A 10 -10.55 -11.06 11.31
N TRP A 11 -10.18 -9.79 11.37
CA TRP A 11 -8.78 -9.37 11.54
C TRP A 11 -8.50 -8.75 12.92
N GLY A 12 -9.56 -8.38 13.67
CA GLY A 12 -9.42 -7.63 14.91
C GLY A 12 -9.02 -6.20 14.65
N LYS A 13 -7.90 -5.76 15.24
CA LYS A 13 -7.38 -4.38 15.12
C LYS A 13 -6.82 -4.11 13.72
N PRO A 14 -6.86 -2.84 13.26
CA PRO A 14 -6.09 -2.46 12.07
C PRO A 14 -4.60 -2.78 12.22
N THR A 15 -3.95 -3.11 11.13
CA THR A 15 -2.51 -3.40 11.10
C THR A 15 -1.76 -2.21 10.53
N VAL A 16 -0.77 -1.72 11.27
CA VAL A 16 0.12 -0.65 10.84
C VAL A 16 1.47 -1.24 10.47
N VAL A 17 1.96 -0.92 9.29
CA VAL A 17 3.31 -1.29 8.87
C VAL A 17 4.11 0.01 8.70
N TYR A 18 4.98 0.28 9.66
CA TYR A 18 5.88 1.43 9.59
C TYR A 18 7.06 1.15 8.67
N GLY A 19 7.51 2.16 7.95
CA GLY A 19 8.79 2.07 7.25
C GLY A 19 9.92 1.76 8.23
N GLY A 20 10.69 0.70 7.96
CA GLY A 20 11.74 0.23 8.86
C GLY A 20 12.91 1.20 9.04
N GLY A 21 13.03 2.19 8.16
CA GLY A 21 14.04 3.26 8.24
C GLY A 21 13.69 4.41 9.19
N LEU A 22 12.47 4.42 9.74
CA LEU A 22 12.03 5.48 10.65
C LEU A 22 12.68 5.33 12.02
N ASN A 23 13.11 6.47 12.60
CA ASN A 23 13.49 6.54 14.01
C ASN A 23 12.23 6.71 14.90
N ASP A 24 12.41 6.65 16.22
CA ASP A 24 11.28 6.71 17.17
C ASP A 24 10.45 7.99 17.02
N GLN A 25 11.09 9.13 16.80
CA GLN A 25 10.41 10.40 16.59
C GLN A 25 9.57 10.39 15.32
N GLN A 26 10.12 9.85 14.24
CA GLN A 26 9.42 9.73 12.96
C GLN A 26 8.24 8.75 13.04
N ILE A 27 8.38 7.68 13.82
CA ILE A 27 7.27 6.74 14.09
C ILE A 27 6.13 7.48 14.78
N LYS A 28 6.41 8.29 15.79
CA LYS A 28 5.39 9.10 16.47
C LYS A 28 4.70 10.09 15.53
N GLU A 29 5.45 10.75 14.69
CA GLU A 29 4.91 11.68 13.69
C GLU A 29 4.02 10.94 12.68
N THR A 30 4.48 9.78 12.20
CA THR A 30 3.72 8.94 11.25
C THR A 30 2.43 8.45 11.88
N SER A 31 2.48 8.01 13.14
CA SER A 31 1.29 7.58 13.88
C SER A 31 0.22 8.67 13.92
N LYS A 32 0.63 9.90 14.19
CA LYS A 32 -0.28 11.06 14.17
C LYS A 32 -0.86 11.31 12.77
N LEU A 33 -0.02 11.25 11.74
CA LEU A 33 -0.44 11.44 10.35
C LEU A 33 -1.44 10.37 9.91
N LEU A 34 -1.31 9.15 10.41
CA LEU A 34 -2.26 8.06 10.16
C LEU A 34 -3.55 8.18 10.98
N GLY A 35 -3.63 9.13 11.90
CA GLY A 35 -4.80 9.35 12.74
C GLY A 35 -4.91 8.41 13.93
N ILE A 36 -3.81 7.79 14.34
CA ILE A 36 -3.78 6.88 15.48
C ILE A 36 -3.68 7.69 16.76
N LYS A 37 -4.68 7.59 17.61
CA LYS A 37 -4.74 8.30 18.93
C LYS A 37 -4.23 7.45 20.06
N ASP A 38 -4.40 6.13 19.97
CA ASP A 38 -3.99 5.15 20.97
C ASP A 38 -3.36 3.94 20.28
N GLU A 39 -2.08 3.71 20.52
CA GLU A 39 -1.32 2.60 19.91
C GLU A 39 -1.87 1.23 20.28
N ASN A 40 -2.60 1.12 21.40
CA ASN A 40 -3.23 -0.13 21.81
C ASN A 40 -4.41 -0.53 20.89
N THR A 41 -4.88 0.38 20.05
CA THR A 41 -5.98 0.13 19.10
C THR A 41 -5.52 -0.46 17.78
N VAL A 42 -4.21 -0.60 17.56
CA VAL A 42 -3.63 -1.12 16.33
C VAL A 42 -2.58 -2.18 16.62
N THR A 43 -2.36 -3.05 15.64
CA THR A 43 -1.23 -3.98 15.62
C THR A 43 -0.14 -3.36 14.75
N THR A 44 1.11 -3.36 15.22
CA THR A 44 2.21 -2.70 14.51
C THR A 44 3.30 -3.68 14.08
N THR A 45 3.90 -3.42 12.95
CA THR A 45 5.11 -4.09 12.47
C THR A 45 5.89 -3.11 11.59
N LYS A 46 7.02 -3.54 11.05
CA LYS A 46 7.89 -2.70 10.21
C LYS A 46 8.15 -3.37 8.86
N ALA A 47 8.20 -2.57 7.81
CA ALA A 47 8.61 -3.01 6.49
C ALA A 47 10.13 -2.82 6.35
N THR A 48 10.83 -3.90 6.04
CA THR A 48 12.28 -3.91 5.87
C THR A 48 12.69 -3.92 4.39
N GLY A 49 13.96 -3.72 4.12
CA GLY A 49 14.49 -3.84 2.76
C GLY A 49 14.32 -5.25 2.20
N GLU A 50 14.43 -6.28 3.02
CA GLU A 50 14.17 -7.66 2.63
C GLU A 50 12.71 -7.86 2.26
N ASP A 51 11.78 -7.23 2.98
CA ASP A 51 10.35 -7.26 2.63
C ASP A 51 10.12 -6.61 1.27
N LEU A 52 10.78 -5.50 0.97
CA LEU A 52 10.70 -4.83 -0.32
C LEU A 52 11.05 -5.80 -1.47
N VAL A 53 12.19 -6.46 -1.34
CA VAL A 53 12.63 -7.43 -2.35
C VAL A 53 11.67 -8.61 -2.45
N LYS A 54 11.22 -9.13 -1.31
CA LYS A 54 10.29 -10.27 -1.24
C LYS A 54 8.96 -9.98 -1.95
N TYR A 55 8.34 -8.85 -1.65
CA TYR A 55 6.99 -8.56 -2.13
C TYR A 55 6.97 -7.86 -3.49
N LEU A 56 7.95 -7.03 -3.78
CA LEU A 56 7.98 -6.28 -5.03
C LEU A 56 8.88 -6.92 -6.10
N GLY A 57 9.67 -7.93 -5.73
CA GLY A 57 10.49 -8.69 -6.68
C GLY A 57 11.66 -7.91 -7.26
N ALA A 58 11.95 -6.71 -6.77
CA ALA A 58 12.99 -5.83 -7.28
C ALA A 58 13.45 -4.86 -6.20
N GLY A 59 14.51 -4.13 -6.45
CA GLY A 59 15.07 -3.15 -5.53
C GLY A 59 16.21 -3.72 -4.69
N GLU A 60 16.72 -2.90 -3.79
CA GLU A 60 17.80 -3.27 -2.87
C GLU A 60 17.25 -3.49 -1.47
N ALA A 61 17.82 -4.46 -0.75
CA ALA A 61 17.43 -4.77 0.63
C ALA A 61 18.02 -3.72 1.60
N ASN A 62 17.64 -2.46 1.43
CA ASN A 62 18.09 -1.33 2.27
C ASN A 62 16.94 -0.79 3.11
N THR A 63 16.88 -1.23 4.36
CA THR A 63 15.83 -0.83 5.30
C THR A 63 15.87 0.67 5.61
N SER A 64 17.05 1.30 5.55
CA SER A 64 17.20 2.72 5.91
C SER A 64 16.40 3.68 5.01
N VAL A 65 16.07 3.27 3.80
CA VAL A 65 15.28 4.09 2.86
C VAL A 65 13.78 3.82 2.93
N MET A 66 13.35 2.89 3.79
CA MET A 66 11.95 2.52 3.98
C MET A 66 11.28 3.51 4.91
N ILE A 67 10.61 4.52 4.36
CA ILE A 67 10.05 5.66 5.10
C ILE A 67 8.53 5.70 5.09
N SER A 68 7.89 5.51 3.93
CA SER A 68 6.43 5.55 3.87
C SER A 68 5.82 4.39 4.66
N SER A 69 4.67 4.64 5.27
CA SER A 69 3.99 3.71 6.17
C SER A 69 2.53 3.56 5.77
N VAL A 70 1.91 2.47 6.18
CA VAL A 70 0.54 2.14 5.82
C VAL A 70 -0.21 1.57 7.02
N MET A 71 -1.50 1.88 7.10
CA MET A 71 -2.44 1.22 8.01
C MET A 71 -3.51 0.53 7.16
N VAL A 72 -3.78 -0.73 7.44
CA VAL A 72 -4.72 -1.54 6.68
C VAL A 72 -5.77 -2.15 7.61
N GLN A 73 -7.03 -2.03 7.22
CA GLN A 73 -8.16 -2.65 7.91
C GLN A 73 -9.00 -3.43 6.91
N LYS A 74 -9.28 -4.69 7.21
CA LYS A 74 -10.21 -5.50 6.43
C LYS A 74 -11.62 -4.95 6.62
N ARG A 75 -12.37 -4.87 5.52
CA ARG A 75 -13.78 -4.43 5.53
C ARG A 75 -14.73 -5.59 5.25
N ASN A 76 -16.02 -5.34 5.46
CA ASN A 76 -17.06 -6.32 5.19
C ASN A 76 -17.25 -6.51 3.68
N LYS A 77 -17.75 -7.68 3.30
CA LYS A 77 -18.00 -8.02 1.91
C LYS A 77 -18.88 -6.96 1.23
N GLY A 78 -18.41 -6.47 0.09
CA GLY A 78 -19.12 -5.48 -0.73
C GLY A 78 -18.72 -4.04 -0.46
N GLU A 79 -17.92 -3.74 0.56
CA GLU A 79 -17.46 -2.37 0.83
C GLU A 79 -16.38 -1.91 -0.15
N GLY A 80 -15.65 -2.83 -0.78
CA GLY A 80 -14.60 -2.53 -1.74
C GLY A 80 -13.29 -2.07 -1.11
N VAL A 81 -12.34 -1.70 -1.94
CA VAL A 81 -11.04 -1.18 -1.50
C VAL A 81 -11.08 0.35 -1.54
N LYS A 82 -10.78 0.97 -0.40
CA LYS A 82 -10.70 2.43 -0.26
C LYS A 82 -9.29 2.81 0.17
N VAL A 83 -8.71 3.79 -0.50
CA VAL A 83 -7.35 4.27 -0.20
C VAL A 83 -7.39 5.75 0.07
N HIS A 84 -6.77 6.16 1.17
CA HIS A 84 -6.54 7.56 1.50
C HIS A 84 -5.06 7.79 1.74
N ILE A 85 -4.47 8.75 1.03
CA ILE A 85 -3.10 9.18 1.23
C ILE A 85 -3.14 10.44 2.09
N ALA A 86 -2.78 10.31 3.37
CA ALA A 86 -2.84 11.41 4.32
C ALA A 86 -1.85 12.53 3.99
N THR A 87 -0.74 12.19 3.32
CA THR A 87 0.33 13.12 2.95
C THR A 87 0.59 13.08 1.44
N PRO A 88 -0.36 13.55 0.62
CA PRO A 88 -0.24 13.39 -0.84
C PRO A 88 0.98 14.10 -1.45
N LYS A 89 1.46 15.17 -0.82
CA LYS A 89 2.67 15.87 -1.28
C LYS A 89 3.95 15.10 -1.01
N ASN A 90 3.92 14.15 -0.07
CA ASN A 90 5.07 13.35 0.32
C ASN A 90 5.14 11.98 -0.38
N ILE A 91 4.10 11.57 -1.06
CA ILE A 91 4.10 10.35 -1.85
C ILE A 91 4.18 10.76 -3.33
N THR A 92 5.39 10.68 -3.88
CA THR A 92 5.70 11.33 -5.17
C THR A 92 5.48 10.45 -6.38
N LEU A 93 5.34 9.14 -6.21
CA LEU A 93 5.27 8.19 -7.33
C LEU A 93 4.08 7.25 -7.27
N VAL A 94 3.89 6.51 -6.16
CA VAL A 94 2.82 5.52 -6.05
C VAL A 94 1.47 6.23 -5.85
N THR A 95 0.48 5.85 -6.65
CA THR A 95 -0.86 6.44 -6.63
C THR A 95 -1.81 5.65 -5.74
N SER A 96 -2.94 6.26 -5.37
CA SER A 96 -3.98 5.55 -4.60
C SER A 96 -4.53 4.35 -5.38
N GLU A 97 -4.65 4.45 -6.69
CA GLU A 97 -5.07 3.35 -7.56
C GLU A 97 -4.08 2.19 -7.52
N GLN A 98 -2.79 2.47 -7.44
CA GLN A 98 -1.74 1.45 -7.33
C GLN A 98 -1.80 0.72 -5.99
N TYR A 99 -2.05 1.44 -4.89
CA TYR A 99 -2.27 0.80 -3.59
C TYR A 99 -3.52 -0.09 -3.60
N ALA A 100 -4.61 0.39 -4.20
CA ALA A 100 -5.84 -0.40 -4.35
C ALA A 100 -5.59 -1.65 -5.19
N ASN A 101 -4.83 -1.52 -6.28
CA ASN A 101 -4.47 -2.64 -7.15
C ASN A 101 -3.66 -3.71 -6.40
N ALA A 102 -2.79 -3.31 -5.47
CA ALA A 102 -2.05 -4.26 -4.64
C ALA A 102 -2.99 -5.13 -3.81
N ALA A 103 -4.03 -4.55 -3.21
CA ALA A 103 -5.04 -5.30 -2.48
C ALA A 103 -5.76 -6.31 -3.38
N ILE A 104 -6.22 -5.87 -4.53
CA ILE A 104 -6.92 -6.72 -5.51
C ILE A 104 -6.02 -7.86 -5.98
N THR A 105 -4.76 -7.58 -6.27
CA THR A 105 -3.77 -8.58 -6.67
C THR A 105 -3.55 -9.64 -5.59
N ALA A 106 -3.55 -9.21 -4.33
CA ALA A 106 -3.43 -10.12 -3.18
C ALA A 106 -4.71 -10.94 -2.92
N GLY A 107 -5.77 -10.69 -3.70
CA GLY A 107 -7.05 -11.39 -3.52
C GLY A 107 -7.95 -10.77 -2.45
N VAL A 108 -7.69 -9.53 -2.05
CA VAL A 108 -8.47 -8.81 -1.05
C VAL A 108 -9.39 -7.82 -1.76
N ALA A 109 -10.69 -8.10 -1.71
CA ALA A 109 -11.70 -7.27 -2.38
C ALA A 109 -12.25 -6.14 -1.52
N ASP A 110 -12.10 -6.24 -0.20
CA ASP A 110 -12.71 -5.29 0.76
C ASP A 110 -11.70 -4.92 1.83
N ALA A 111 -11.17 -3.71 1.76
CA ALA A 111 -10.18 -3.20 2.71
C ALA A 111 -10.14 -1.68 2.68
N GLU A 112 -9.71 -1.10 3.78
CA GLU A 112 -9.40 0.33 3.85
C GLU A 112 -7.91 0.50 4.11
N ILE A 113 -7.26 1.38 3.34
CA ILE A 113 -5.82 1.59 3.32
C ILE A 113 -5.55 3.07 3.57
N GLU A 114 -4.73 3.37 4.57
CA GLU A 114 -4.28 4.72 4.89
C GLU A 114 -2.77 4.79 4.73
N VAL A 115 -2.26 5.76 3.96
CA VAL A 115 -0.84 5.91 3.65
C VAL A 115 -0.33 7.26 4.16
N ALA A 116 0.85 7.27 4.77
CA ALA A 116 1.49 8.50 5.22
C ALA A 116 3.02 8.40 5.14
N ALA A 117 3.67 9.55 4.94
CA ALA A 117 5.12 9.67 5.01
C ALA A 117 5.51 11.02 5.62
N VAL A 118 6.53 11.00 6.48
CA VAL A 118 7.04 12.21 7.17
C VAL A 118 7.92 13.09 6.26
N SER A 119 8.35 12.56 5.12
CA SER A 119 9.15 13.28 4.13
C SER A 119 8.80 12.80 2.73
N LYS A 120 9.29 13.52 1.72
CA LYS A 120 9.03 13.15 0.31
C LYS A 120 9.76 11.86 -0.05
N VAL A 121 8.99 10.87 -0.47
CA VAL A 121 9.47 9.55 -0.88
C VAL A 121 8.59 9.01 -2.02
N THR A 122 8.99 7.91 -2.64
CA THR A 122 8.22 7.31 -3.75
C THR A 122 6.92 6.66 -3.29
N GLY A 123 6.88 6.08 -2.08
CA GLY A 123 5.72 5.37 -1.55
C GLY A 123 5.81 3.85 -1.65
N GLU A 124 6.94 3.31 -2.10
CA GLU A 124 7.12 1.85 -2.26
C GLU A 124 7.19 1.10 -0.93
N SER A 125 7.70 1.74 0.13
CA SER A 125 7.70 1.16 1.47
C SER A 125 6.27 0.88 1.95
N ALA A 126 5.35 1.82 1.77
CA ALA A 126 3.94 1.62 2.10
C ALA A 126 3.31 0.52 1.24
N LEU A 127 3.66 0.45 -0.04
CA LEU A 127 3.17 -0.60 -0.93
C LEU A 127 3.62 -1.99 -0.44
N THR A 128 4.89 -2.12 -0.06
CA THR A 128 5.42 -3.32 0.60
C THR A 128 4.62 -3.64 1.85
N GLY A 129 4.30 -2.62 2.63
CA GLY A 129 3.53 -2.75 3.86
C GLY A 129 2.10 -3.26 3.64
N VAL A 130 1.47 -2.93 2.52
CA VAL A 130 0.15 -3.46 2.16
C VAL A 130 0.20 -4.99 2.09
N TYR A 131 1.15 -5.53 1.36
CA TYR A 131 1.33 -6.98 1.24
C TYR A 131 1.68 -7.61 2.59
N LYS A 132 2.60 -7.00 3.34
CA LYS A 132 2.99 -7.51 4.65
C LYS A 132 1.82 -7.55 5.64
N ALA A 133 0.97 -6.52 5.64
CA ALA A 133 -0.22 -6.46 6.48
C ALA A 133 -1.19 -7.60 6.15
N PHE A 134 -1.43 -7.87 4.87
CA PHE A 134 -2.31 -8.95 4.45
C PHE A 134 -1.76 -10.32 4.88
N GLU A 135 -0.48 -10.57 4.63
CA GLU A 135 0.15 -11.84 5.00
C GLU A 135 0.15 -12.04 6.52
N ALA A 136 0.41 -10.98 7.30
CA ALA A 136 0.36 -11.01 8.75
C ALA A 136 -1.04 -11.35 9.29
N ASN A 137 -2.09 -11.08 8.52
CA ASN A 137 -3.47 -11.38 8.88
C ASN A 137 -4.00 -12.66 8.22
N GLY A 138 -3.12 -13.51 7.73
CA GLY A 138 -3.48 -14.83 7.24
C GLY A 138 -3.84 -14.92 5.76
N VAL A 139 -3.68 -13.83 5.00
CA VAL A 139 -3.89 -13.87 3.55
C VAL A 139 -2.70 -14.59 2.92
N VAL A 140 -2.98 -15.64 2.14
CA VAL A 140 -1.94 -16.36 1.41
C VAL A 140 -1.66 -15.59 0.11
N LEU A 141 -0.43 -15.09 -0.03
CA LEU A 141 -0.01 -14.35 -1.21
C LEU A 141 0.57 -15.29 -2.26
N ASP A 142 0.12 -15.12 -3.51
CA ASP A 142 0.73 -15.78 -4.65
C ASP A 142 1.91 -14.92 -5.12
N GLY A 143 3.13 -15.44 -4.94
CA GLY A 143 4.35 -14.72 -5.33
C GLY A 143 4.41 -14.36 -6.81
N LYS A 144 3.80 -15.16 -7.68
CA LYS A 144 3.73 -14.84 -9.11
C LYS A 144 2.81 -13.64 -9.36
N ARG A 145 1.68 -13.56 -8.66
CA ARG A 145 0.75 -12.43 -8.79
C ARG A 145 1.38 -11.13 -8.29
N THR A 146 2.09 -11.17 -7.16
CA THR A 146 2.74 -9.98 -6.61
C THR A 146 3.87 -9.51 -7.53
N ALA A 147 4.65 -10.42 -8.09
CA ALA A 147 5.73 -10.08 -9.03
C ALA A 147 5.17 -9.45 -10.32
N VAL A 148 4.09 -9.99 -10.87
CA VAL A 148 3.43 -9.43 -12.05
C VAL A 148 2.87 -8.04 -11.75
N ALA A 149 2.23 -7.86 -10.60
CA ALA A 149 1.72 -6.56 -10.19
C ALA A 149 2.83 -5.52 -10.07
N GLN A 150 3.99 -5.90 -9.54
CA GLN A 150 5.15 -5.01 -9.45
C GLN A 150 5.67 -4.63 -10.83
N GLN A 151 5.78 -5.56 -11.75
CA GLN A 151 6.19 -5.27 -13.12
C GLN A 151 5.24 -4.29 -13.79
N GLU A 152 3.95 -4.47 -13.62
CA GLU A 152 2.93 -3.56 -14.15
C GLU A 152 3.03 -2.19 -13.50
N LEU A 153 3.27 -2.12 -12.19
CA LEU A 153 3.47 -0.87 -11.46
C LEU A 153 4.67 -0.11 -12.01
N GLU A 154 5.82 -0.78 -12.20
CA GLU A 154 7.01 -0.18 -12.76
C GLU A 154 6.77 0.35 -14.17
N LEU A 155 6.11 -0.45 -15.01
CA LEU A 155 5.77 -0.03 -16.38
C LEU A 155 4.83 1.18 -16.37
N THR A 156 3.81 1.18 -15.54
CA THR A 156 2.87 2.29 -15.41
C THR A 156 3.59 3.56 -14.97
N ASN A 157 4.46 3.46 -13.95
CA ASN A 157 5.24 4.59 -13.45
C ASN A 157 6.22 5.11 -14.50
N GLN A 158 6.88 4.21 -15.23
CA GLN A 158 7.79 4.59 -16.31
C GLN A 158 7.07 5.33 -17.42
N ILE A 159 5.93 4.84 -17.86
CA ILE A 159 5.09 5.51 -18.86
C ILE A 159 4.64 6.88 -18.35
N ALA A 160 4.20 6.96 -17.10
CA ALA A 160 3.79 8.22 -16.50
C ALA A 160 4.92 9.24 -16.45
N GLN A 161 6.15 8.82 -16.11
CA GLN A 161 7.33 9.67 -16.12
C GLN A 161 7.68 10.16 -17.51
N GLU A 162 7.63 9.30 -18.52
CA GLU A 162 7.87 9.66 -19.91
C GLU A 162 6.82 10.62 -20.44
N GLN A 163 5.56 10.37 -20.11
CA GLN A 163 4.40 11.15 -20.59
C GLN A 163 4.12 12.40 -19.76
N SER A 164 4.71 12.52 -18.57
CA SER A 164 4.51 13.69 -17.70
C SER A 164 4.93 15.00 -18.36
N LYS A 165 5.76 14.93 -19.40
CA LYS A 165 6.19 16.06 -20.23
C LYS A 165 5.14 16.42 -21.28
N GLU A 166 4.18 15.56 -21.55
CA GLU A 166 3.11 15.78 -22.52
C GLU A 166 1.85 16.29 -21.82
N LYS A 167 1.27 17.31 -22.40
CA LYS A 167 0.08 17.96 -21.84
C LYS A 167 -1.13 17.00 -21.92
N GLY A 168 -1.77 16.73 -20.78
CA GLY A 168 -3.00 15.96 -20.70
C GLY A 168 -2.85 14.49 -20.33
N PHE A 169 -1.65 14.01 -20.05
CA PHE A 169 -1.46 12.65 -19.57
C PHE A 169 -1.94 12.49 -18.11
N ASP A 170 -2.62 11.38 -17.82
CA ASP A 170 -3.18 11.08 -16.50
C ASP A 170 -2.79 9.65 -16.07
N ALA A 171 -1.84 9.53 -15.14
CA ALA A 171 -1.37 8.25 -14.63
C ALA A 171 -2.46 7.49 -13.85
N ALA A 172 -3.35 8.19 -13.15
CA ALA A 172 -4.43 7.56 -12.40
C ALA A 172 -5.42 6.86 -13.34
N LYS A 173 -5.71 7.43 -14.50
CA LYS A 173 -6.56 6.79 -15.50
C LYS A 173 -5.93 5.53 -16.08
N LEU A 174 -4.62 5.55 -16.32
CA LEU A 174 -3.90 4.37 -16.80
C LEU A 174 -3.96 3.26 -15.74
N ASP A 175 -3.70 3.59 -14.48
CA ASP A 175 -3.76 2.64 -13.38
C ASP A 175 -5.16 2.03 -13.23
N GLN A 176 -6.21 2.84 -13.35
CA GLN A 176 -7.58 2.36 -13.25
C GLN A 176 -7.91 1.39 -14.39
N ALA A 177 -7.46 1.65 -15.59
CA ALA A 177 -7.64 0.74 -16.74
C ALA A 177 -6.97 -0.60 -16.48
N MET A 178 -5.76 -0.61 -15.92
CA MET A 178 -5.05 -1.85 -15.57
C MET A 178 -5.77 -2.63 -14.47
N ILE A 179 -6.34 -1.96 -13.48
CA ILE A 179 -7.15 -2.59 -12.42
C ILE A 179 -8.39 -3.25 -13.03
N ASP A 180 -9.09 -2.57 -13.91
CA ASP A 180 -10.30 -3.06 -14.57
C ASP A 180 -10.00 -4.29 -15.43
N ILE A 181 -8.90 -4.30 -16.17
CA ILE A 181 -8.44 -5.46 -16.95
C ILE A 181 -8.17 -6.65 -16.03
N LYS A 182 -7.50 -6.45 -14.92
CA LYS A 182 -7.21 -7.53 -13.95
C LYS A 182 -8.48 -8.12 -13.35
N LYS A 183 -9.46 -7.29 -13.02
CA LYS A 183 -10.76 -7.75 -12.52
C LYS A 183 -11.47 -8.61 -13.56
N SER A 184 -11.48 -8.18 -14.79
CA SER A 184 -12.09 -8.94 -15.91
C SER A 184 -11.41 -10.28 -16.10
N LEU A 185 -10.08 -10.33 -16.05
CA LEU A 185 -9.32 -11.58 -16.15
C LEU A 185 -9.61 -12.53 -14.99
N ALA A 186 -9.81 -12.00 -13.78
CA ALA A 186 -10.13 -12.80 -12.60
C ALA A 186 -11.53 -13.46 -12.68
N GLU A 187 -12.46 -12.89 -13.44
CA GLU A 187 -13.80 -13.42 -13.66
C GLU A 187 -13.83 -14.55 -14.72
N ILE A 188 -12.80 -14.63 -15.54
CA ILE A 188 -12.66 -15.68 -16.58
C ILE A 188 -12.01 -16.90 -15.92
N LYS A 189 -12.76 -17.99 -15.84
CA LYS A 189 -12.26 -19.25 -15.29
C LYS A 189 -12.10 -20.29 -16.39
#